data_c97df80c7cdcb7557ecc18e348b4ef94
#
_entry.id   c97df80c7cdcb7557ecc18e348b4ef94
#
_cell.length_a   1.000
_cell.length_b   1.000
_cell.length_c   1.000
_cell.angle_alpha   90.00
_cell.angle_beta   90.00
_cell.angle_gamma   90.00
#
_symmetry.space_group_name_H-M   'P 1'
#
loop_
_entity.id
_entity.type
_entity.pdbx_description
1 polymer ?
#
loop_
_entity_poly.entity_id
_entity_poly.type
_entity_poly.pdbx_seq_one_letter_code
_entity_poly.pdbx_strand_id
1 'polypeptide(L)'
;MSESPQQTILVPTEAREAMAAHSIACYPEEMCGLLVGNPANSEVVRFVPCTNIAHSAMVYTIDPKEHLRAELAAEAEGLEIIGCAHSHTHTEAYPSSTDIAQAPDPGWHYIIVSLKTGEPAPRSFRILGDDVHEESIIAR
;
A
#
# COMPACT_ATOMS: atom_id res chain seq x y z
N MET A 1 19.99 1.53 -26.60
CA MET A 1 19.14 2.07 -25.57
C MET A 1 18.56 0.98 -24.69
N SER A 2 18.58 1.18 -23.47
CA SER A 2 18.01 0.22 -22.57
C SER A 2 16.66 0.72 -22.10
N GLU A 3 15.68 -0.17 -22.12
CA GLU A 3 14.45 0.13 -21.47
C GLU A 3 14.64 -0.07 -19.98
N SER A 4 13.96 0.75 -19.21
CA SER A 4 13.88 0.49 -17.78
C SER A 4 13.23 -0.86 -17.56
N PRO A 5 13.74 -1.70 -16.68
CA PRO A 5 13.06 -2.94 -16.39
C PRO A 5 11.64 -2.63 -15.95
N GLN A 6 10.70 -3.46 -16.39
CA GLN A 6 9.34 -3.30 -15.93
C GLN A 6 9.33 -3.45 -14.42
N GLN A 7 8.80 -2.45 -13.74
CA GLN A 7 8.73 -2.49 -12.29
C GLN A 7 7.59 -3.40 -11.86
N THR A 8 7.87 -4.23 -10.89
CA THR A 8 6.90 -5.17 -10.35
C THR A 8 7.01 -5.21 -8.83
N ILE A 9 5.91 -5.63 -8.22
CA ILE A 9 5.90 -5.94 -6.79
C ILE A 9 5.29 -7.34 -6.65
N LEU A 10 5.94 -8.18 -5.85
CA LEU A 10 5.47 -9.53 -5.59
C LEU A 10 4.60 -9.49 -4.34
N VAL A 11 3.33 -9.88 -4.48
CA VAL A 11 2.38 -9.82 -3.36
C VAL A 11 1.72 -11.19 -3.22
N PRO A 12 1.96 -11.89 -2.10
CA PRO A 12 1.34 -13.21 -1.92
C PRO A 12 -0.17 -13.07 -1.81
N THR A 13 -0.87 -14.12 -2.22
CA THR A 13 -2.33 -14.16 -2.20
C THR A 13 -2.90 -13.79 -0.84
N GLU A 14 -2.27 -14.29 0.23
CA GLU A 14 -2.71 -14.01 1.60
C GLU A 14 -2.67 -12.51 1.92
N ALA A 15 -1.63 -11.82 1.48
CA ALA A 15 -1.52 -10.38 1.70
C ALA A 15 -2.58 -9.62 0.90
N ARG A 16 -2.82 -10.04 -0.35
CA ARG A 16 -3.87 -9.42 -1.18
C ARG A 16 -5.25 -9.63 -0.57
N GLU A 17 -5.52 -10.83 -0.07
CA GLU A 17 -6.79 -11.12 0.59
C GLU A 17 -6.95 -10.32 1.87
N ALA A 18 -5.87 -10.15 2.63
CA ALA A 18 -5.89 -9.35 3.85
C ALA A 18 -6.19 -7.87 3.54
N MET A 19 -5.60 -7.33 2.48
CA MET A 19 -5.89 -5.95 2.06
C MET A 19 -7.34 -5.80 1.64
N ALA A 20 -7.86 -6.75 0.87
CA ALA A 20 -9.26 -6.72 0.42
C ALA A 20 -10.21 -6.77 1.61
N ALA A 21 -9.97 -7.68 2.54
CA ALA A 21 -10.81 -7.83 3.74
C ALA A 21 -10.79 -6.57 4.60
N HIS A 22 -9.60 -5.98 4.77
CA HIS A 22 -9.46 -4.76 5.58
C HIS A 22 -10.17 -3.57 4.92
N SER A 23 -10.09 -3.49 3.58
CA SER A 23 -10.79 -2.44 2.82
C SER A 23 -12.30 -2.49 3.06
N ILE A 24 -12.87 -3.69 3.05
CA ILE A 24 -14.30 -3.88 3.28
C ILE A 24 -14.64 -3.59 4.73
N ALA A 25 -13.82 -4.06 5.67
CA ALA A 25 -14.07 -3.89 7.10
C ALA A 25 -14.04 -2.43 7.52
N CYS A 26 -13.19 -1.60 6.90
CA CYS A 26 -13.07 -0.17 7.25
C CYS A 26 -14.11 0.70 6.57
N TYR A 27 -14.73 0.23 5.47
CA TYR A 27 -15.71 1.02 4.76
C TYR A 27 -16.76 1.59 5.70
N PRO A 28 -17.17 2.87 5.62
CA PRO A 28 -16.90 3.84 4.55
C PRO A 28 -15.61 4.67 4.72
N GLU A 29 -14.78 4.39 5.70
CA GLU A 29 -13.49 5.05 5.83
C GLU A 29 -12.47 4.38 4.93
N GLU A 30 -11.43 5.12 4.54
CA GLU A 30 -10.31 4.52 3.85
C GLU A 30 -9.58 3.58 4.81
N MET A 31 -9.31 2.35 4.36
CA MET A 31 -8.40 1.48 5.10
C MET A 31 -6.98 1.95 4.90
N CYS A 32 -6.09 1.62 5.81
CA CYS A 32 -4.66 1.79 5.62
C CYS A 32 -3.89 0.66 6.29
N GLY A 33 -2.65 0.48 5.86
CA GLY A 33 -1.78 -0.51 6.44
C GLY A 33 -0.41 -0.48 5.81
N LEU A 34 0.47 -1.34 6.28
CA LEU A 34 1.87 -1.35 5.91
C LEU A 34 2.24 -2.65 5.21
N LEU A 35 3.17 -2.53 4.27
CA LEU A 35 3.72 -3.67 3.54
C LEU A 35 5.07 -4.01 4.14
N VAL A 36 5.18 -5.19 4.73
CA VAL A 36 6.44 -5.69 5.28
C VAL A 36 7.03 -6.66 4.28
N GLY A 37 8.29 -6.48 3.96
CA GLY A 37 8.90 -7.34 2.97
C GLY A 37 10.39 -7.14 2.81
N ASN A 38 10.86 -7.63 1.67
CA ASN A 38 12.27 -7.60 1.30
C ASN A 38 12.47 -6.54 0.23
N PRO A 39 13.18 -5.43 0.52
CA PRO A 39 13.34 -4.35 -0.46
C PRO A 39 14.20 -4.75 -1.66
N ALA A 40 15.08 -5.73 -1.49
CA ALA A 40 16.02 -6.10 -2.55
C ALA A 40 15.31 -6.64 -3.79
N ASN A 41 14.17 -7.33 -3.62
CA ASN A 41 13.43 -7.94 -4.73
C ASN A 41 11.97 -7.50 -4.79
N SER A 42 11.61 -6.43 -4.08
CA SER A 42 10.24 -5.91 -4.06
C SER A 42 9.21 -6.99 -3.73
N GLU A 43 9.53 -7.77 -2.72
CA GLU A 43 8.67 -8.88 -2.30
C GLU A 43 7.98 -8.55 -0.99
N VAL A 44 6.65 -8.51 -1.02
CA VAL A 44 5.83 -8.37 0.19
C VAL A 44 5.76 -9.73 0.87
N VAL A 45 6.06 -9.76 2.15
CA VAL A 45 5.90 -10.95 2.98
C VAL A 45 4.54 -10.96 3.66
N ARG A 46 4.11 -9.79 4.15
CA ARG A 46 2.79 -9.68 4.76
C ARG A 46 2.27 -8.24 4.71
N PHE A 47 0.96 -8.11 4.80
CA PHE A 47 0.28 -6.83 4.98
C PHE A 47 -0.08 -6.70 6.45
N VAL A 48 0.25 -5.54 7.04
CA VAL A 48 -0.10 -5.22 8.44
C VAL A 48 -1.24 -4.22 8.42
N PRO A 49 -2.47 -4.65 8.74
CA PRO A 49 -3.59 -3.71 8.79
C PRO A 49 -3.39 -2.71 9.92
N CYS A 50 -3.66 -1.45 9.62
CA CYS A 50 -3.49 -0.37 10.58
C CYS A 50 -4.78 0.43 10.72
N THR A 51 -4.84 1.26 11.77
CA THR A 51 -5.95 2.15 12.02
C THR A 51 -5.74 3.46 11.26
N ASN A 52 -6.78 3.90 10.56
CA ASN A 52 -6.80 5.23 9.97
C ASN A 52 -7.25 6.21 11.03
N ILE A 53 -6.32 6.93 11.65
CA ILE A 53 -6.66 7.86 12.74
C ILE A 53 -7.32 9.14 12.23
N ALA A 54 -7.33 9.36 10.90
CA ALA A 54 -8.08 10.48 10.30
C ALA A 54 -9.58 10.20 10.25
N HIS A 55 -9.98 8.92 10.36
CA HIS A 55 -11.38 8.49 10.31
C HIS A 55 -12.13 9.10 9.13
N SER A 56 -11.51 9.03 7.94
CA SER A 56 -12.02 9.73 6.77
C SER A 56 -12.23 8.77 5.60
N ALA A 57 -13.24 9.08 4.78
CA ALA A 57 -13.49 8.38 3.53
C ALA A 57 -12.62 8.93 2.39
N MET A 58 -11.84 9.97 2.62
CA MET A 58 -11.11 10.68 1.57
C MET A 58 -9.61 10.77 1.80
N VAL A 59 -9.16 10.57 3.02
CA VAL A 59 -7.72 10.60 3.36
C VAL A 59 -7.45 9.57 4.44
N TYR A 60 -6.19 9.23 4.60
CA TYR A 60 -5.78 8.32 5.66
C TYR A 60 -4.54 8.84 6.37
N THR A 61 -4.43 8.48 7.63
CA THR A 61 -3.22 8.68 8.43
C THR A 61 -3.00 7.41 9.24
N ILE A 62 -1.88 6.74 9.02
CA ILE A 62 -1.55 5.52 9.75
C ILE A 62 -1.20 5.88 11.19
N ASP A 63 -1.78 5.16 12.15
CA ASP A 63 -1.46 5.33 13.55
C ASP A 63 0.05 5.18 13.77
N PRO A 64 0.75 6.22 14.28
CA PRO A 64 2.21 6.17 14.45
C PRO A 64 2.69 5.06 15.37
N LYS A 65 1.89 4.68 16.36
CA LYS A 65 2.27 3.60 17.28
C LYS A 65 2.22 2.26 16.58
N GLU A 66 1.22 2.05 15.73
CA GLU A 66 1.12 0.82 14.95
C GLU A 66 2.24 0.74 13.93
N HIS A 67 2.59 1.88 13.32
CA HIS A 67 3.70 1.95 12.39
C HIS A 67 5.01 1.54 13.08
N LEU A 68 5.28 2.12 14.25
CA LEU A 68 6.50 1.79 14.98
C LEU A 68 6.57 0.31 15.36
N ARG A 69 5.47 -0.26 15.84
CA ARG A 69 5.42 -1.69 16.18
C ARG A 69 5.70 -2.57 14.98
N ALA A 70 5.12 -2.23 13.83
CA ALA A 70 5.33 -3.00 12.61
C ALA A 70 6.78 -2.90 12.16
N GLU A 71 7.39 -1.74 12.27
CA GLU A 71 8.78 -1.52 11.90
C GLU A 71 9.74 -2.34 12.78
N LEU A 72 9.51 -2.32 14.08
CA LEU A 72 10.34 -3.08 15.01
C LEU A 72 10.18 -4.59 14.80
N ALA A 73 8.96 -5.05 14.56
CA ALA A 73 8.71 -6.45 14.27
C ALA A 73 9.38 -6.89 12.97
N ALA A 74 9.32 -6.05 11.94
CA ALA A 74 9.98 -6.34 10.68
C ALA A 74 11.50 -6.46 10.85
N GLU A 75 12.10 -5.51 11.56
CA GLU A 75 13.55 -5.53 11.81
C GLU A 75 13.99 -6.80 12.54
N ALA A 76 13.19 -7.26 13.51
CA ALA A 76 13.48 -8.50 14.23
C ALA A 76 13.49 -9.73 13.32
N GLU A 77 12.82 -9.66 12.18
CA GLU A 77 12.77 -10.75 11.20
C GLU A 77 13.74 -10.55 10.04
N GLY A 78 14.55 -9.49 10.07
CA GLY A 78 15.43 -9.17 8.97
C GLY A 78 14.70 -8.59 7.75
N LEU A 79 13.51 -8.04 7.97
CA LEU A 79 12.68 -7.44 6.94
C LEU A 79 12.55 -5.94 7.16
N GLU A 80 11.85 -5.26 6.25
CA GLU A 80 11.63 -3.80 6.33
C GLU A 80 10.20 -3.47 5.95
N ILE A 81 9.78 -2.27 6.31
CA ILE A 81 8.56 -1.68 5.73
C ILE A 81 8.95 -1.21 4.33
N ILE A 82 8.34 -1.77 3.31
CA ILE A 82 8.66 -1.44 1.92
C ILE A 82 7.55 -0.65 1.24
N GLY A 83 6.49 -0.34 1.94
CA GLY A 83 5.41 0.45 1.39
C GLY A 83 4.19 0.48 2.27
N CYS A 84 3.13 1.01 1.71
CA CYS A 84 1.85 1.06 2.41
C CYS A 84 0.71 0.77 1.43
N ALA A 85 -0.46 0.48 1.98
CA ALA A 85 -1.67 0.28 1.19
C ALA A 85 -2.80 1.09 1.82
N HIS A 86 -3.67 1.63 0.97
CA HIS A 86 -4.90 2.24 1.44
C HIS A 86 -6.00 2.01 0.42
N SER A 87 -7.25 2.28 0.81
CA SER A 87 -8.38 2.08 -0.09
C SER A 87 -8.94 3.41 -0.57
N HIS A 88 -9.47 3.38 -1.79
CA HIS A 88 -10.34 4.44 -2.30
C HIS A 88 -11.76 3.90 -2.28
N THR A 89 -12.65 4.55 -1.54
CA THR A 89 -13.99 4.00 -1.33
C THR A 89 -14.92 4.20 -2.53
N HIS A 90 -14.74 5.30 -3.29
CA HIS A 90 -15.63 5.66 -4.39
C HIS A 90 -14.92 6.01 -5.69
N THR A 91 -13.60 6.10 -5.69
CA THR A 91 -12.82 6.46 -6.87
C THR A 91 -11.95 5.30 -7.32
N GLU A 92 -11.44 5.40 -8.54
CA GLU A 92 -10.53 4.38 -9.05
C GLU A 92 -9.21 4.35 -8.28
N ALA A 93 -8.46 3.26 -8.45
CA ALA A 93 -7.22 3.05 -7.73
C ALA A 93 -6.06 3.83 -8.37
N TYR A 94 -6.15 5.14 -8.30
CA TYR A 94 -5.08 6.03 -8.77
C TYR A 94 -4.80 7.06 -7.68
N PRO A 95 -3.51 7.39 -7.41
CA PRO A 95 -3.19 8.34 -6.34
C PRO A 95 -3.86 9.68 -6.52
N SER A 96 -4.51 10.16 -5.45
CA SER A 96 -5.08 11.50 -5.44
C SER A 96 -3.97 12.54 -5.28
N SER A 97 -4.28 13.81 -5.48
CA SER A 97 -3.30 14.87 -5.24
C SER A 97 -2.80 14.87 -3.80
N THR A 98 -3.68 14.53 -2.85
CA THR A 98 -3.30 14.40 -1.45
C THR A 98 -2.36 13.21 -1.24
N ASP A 99 -2.66 12.06 -1.88
CA ASP A 99 -1.80 10.88 -1.79
C ASP A 99 -0.39 11.21 -2.29
N ILE A 100 -0.29 11.93 -3.41
CA ILE A 100 1.00 12.30 -3.99
C ILE A 100 1.75 13.26 -3.06
N ALA A 101 1.06 14.29 -2.56
CA ALA A 101 1.67 15.29 -1.70
C ALA A 101 2.16 14.69 -0.38
N GLN A 102 1.50 13.66 0.12
CA GLN A 102 1.81 13.05 1.40
C GLN A 102 2.59 11.75 1.30
N ALA A 103 3.05 11.36 0.10
CA ALA A 103 3.84 10.15 -0.05
C ALA A 103 5.17 10.31 0.70
N PRO A 104 5.39 9.56 1.80
CA PRO A 104 6.50 9.84 2.69
C PRO A 104 7.86 9.38 2.17
N ASP A 105 7.89 8.39 1.28
CA ASP A 105 9.15 7.77 0.92
C ASP A 105 9.15 7.37 -0.56
N PRO A 106 10.09 7.93 -1.36
CA PRO A 106 10.16 7.56 -2.78
C PRO A 106 10.62 6.11 -3.01
N GLY A 107 11.18 5.46 -2.00
CA GLY A 107 11.55 4.05 -2.09
C GLY A 107 10.40 3.09 -1.80
N TRP A 108 9.27 3.61 -1.37
CA TRP A 108 8.12 2.77 -1.02
C TRP A 108 7.26 2.43 -2.22
N HIS A 109 6.55 1.32 -2.08
CA HIS A 109 5.46 0.93 -2.97
C HIS A 109 4.15 1.41 -2.37
N TYR A 110 3.26 1.92 -3.21
CA TYR A 110 1.97 2.44 -2.76
C TYR A 110 0.86 1.65 -3.44
N ILE A 111 0.19 0.78 -2.68
CA ILE A 111 -0.91 -0.02 -3.20
C ILE A 111 -2.21 0.68 -2.84
N ILE A 112 -3.08 0.86 -3.83
CA ILE A 112 -4.40 1.44 -3.64
C ILE A 112 -5.43 0.38 -4.02
N VAL A 113 -6.33 0.08 -3.10
CA VAL A 113 -7.41 -0.88 -3.33
C VAL A 113 -8.70 -0.09 -3.57
N SER A 114 -9.22 -0.13 -4.78
CA SER A 114 -10.47 0.57 -5.09
C SER A 114 -11.67 -0.29 -4.80
N LEU A 115 -12.69 0.32 -4.19
CA LEU A 115 -13.98 -0.33 -3.95
C LEU A 115 -15.05 0.22 -4.90
N LYS A 116 -14.64 0.98 -5.92
CA LYS A 116 -15.57 1.67 -6.82
C LYS A 116 -16.54 0.72 -7.52
N THR A 117 -16.07 -0.47 -7.89
CA THR A 117 -16.91 -1.45 -8.60
C THR A 117 -17.61 -2.43 -7.67
N GLY A 118 -17.42 -2.28 -6.36
CA GLY A 118 -17.98 -3.19 -5.37
C GLY A 118 -17.06 -4.35 -5.01
N GLU A 119 -16.09 -4.66 -5.85
CA GLU A 119 -15.07 -5.68 -5.54
C GLU A 119 -13.73 -5.01 -5.36
N PRO A 120 -12.97 -5.38 -4.32
CA PRO A 120 -11.65 -4.79 -4.09
C PRO A 120 -10.71 -5.04 -5.27
N ALA A 121 -10.18 -3.96 -5.85
CA ALA A 121 -9.31 -4.03 -7.02
C ALA A 121 -8.02 -3.26 -6.72
N PRO A 122 -6.88 -3.95 -6.53
CA PRO A 122 -5.62 -3.30 -6.17
C PRO A 122 -4.81 -2.88 -7.38
N ARG A 123 -4.12 -1.74 -7.25
CA ARG A 123 -3.09 -1.30 -8.20
C ARG A 123 -1.93 -0.76 -7.37
N SER A 124 -0.73 -0.89 -7.87
CA SER A 124 0.47 -0.46 -7.17
C SER A 124 1.22 0.63 -7.93
N PHE A 125 1.77 1.57 -7.20
CA PHE A 125 2.45 2.74 -7.78
C PHE A 125 3.74 3.05 -7.05
N ARG A 126 4.67 3.65 -7.81
CA ARG A 126 5.84 4.32 -7.23
C ARG A 126 5.61 5.80 -7.38
N ILE A 127 5.91 6.57 -6.34
CA ILE A 127 5.68 8.01 -6.32
C ILE A 127 6.99 8.72 -6.00
N LEU A 128 7.47 9.51 -6.97
CA LEU A 128 8.73 10.27 -6.88
C LEU A 128 8.40 11.74 -7.10
N GLY A 129 8.23 12.50 -6.03
CA GLY A 129 7.76 13.88 -6.14
C GLY A 129 6.36 13.88 -6.75
N ASP A 130 6.22 14.54 -7.90
CA ASP A 130 4.94 14.57 -8.61
C ASP A 130 4.84 13.46 -9.67
N ASP A 131 5.89 12.67 -9.85
CA ASP A 131 5.90 11.60 -10.84
C ASP A 131 5.30 10.33 -10.27
N VAL A 132 4.28 9.81 -10.95
CA VAL A 132 3.57 8.59 -10.55
C VAL A 132 3.80 7.54 -11.62
N HIS A 133 4.30 6.37 -11.22
CA HIS A 133 4.54 5.26 -12.13
C HIS A 133 3.82 4.03 -11.60
N GLU A 134 2.94 3.46 -12.42
CA GLU A 134 2.28 2.22 -12.03
C GLU A 134 3.23 1.06 -12.26
N GLU A 135 3.22 0.12 -11.32
CA GLU A 135 3.96 -1.13 -11.42
C GLU A 135 2.98 -2.30 -11.41
N SER A 136 3.43 -3.42 -11.96
CA SER A 136 2.60 -4.63 -12.02
C SER A 136 2.62 -5.36 -10.68
N ILE A 137 1.46 -5.83 -10.24
CA ILE A 137 1.35 -6.70 -9.07
C ILE A 137 1.42 -8.14 -9.56
N ILE A 138 2.41 -8.86 -9.08
CA ILE A 138 2.59 -10.28 -9.41
C ILE A 138 2.13 -11.09 -8.21
N ALA A 139 1.19 -11.97 -8.41
CA ALA A 139 0.70 -12.87 -7.36
C ALA A 139 1.74 -13.95 -7.08
N ARG A 140 1.78 -14.37 -5.83
CA ARG A 140 2.74 -15.35 -5.43
C ARG A 140 2.14 -16.49 -4.65
#